data_46cbd0491f4745eb3c003d4e320c8d21
#
_entry.id   46cbd0491f4745eb3c003d4e320c8d21
#
_cell.length_a   1.000
_cell.length_b   1.000
_cell.length_c   1.000
_cell.angle_alpha   90.00
_cell.angle_beta   90.00
_cell.angle_gamma   90.00
#
_symmetry.space_group_name_H-M   'P 1'
#
loop_
_entity.id
_entity.type
_entity.pdbx_description
1 polymer ?
#
loop_
_entity_poly.entity_id
_entity_poly.type
_entity_poly.pdbx_seq_one_letter_code
_entity_poly.pdbx_strand_id
1 'polypeptide(L)'
;MRIPSHPNYVLRMLQGRLKKLATTSPVLAATFGQYTHRCGRPSCRCHHGGPLHTGQHLTFKENGKTRSVYVPKELLPEVRTWLAEYQRLKALLHEIHQLSVALLRARTRLLKLKAGRP
;
A
#
# COMPACT_ATOMS: atom_id res chain seq x y z
N MET A 1 5.92 12.86 -11.77
CA MET A 1 6.57 12.01 -12.78
C MET A 1 6.34 12.60 -14.16
N ARG A 2 7.40 12.77 -14.90
CA ARG A 2 7.30 13.31 -16.26
C ARG A 2 7.18 12.14 -17.24
N ILE A 3 6.10 12.11 -18.02
CA ILE A 3 5.80 11.02 -18.95
C ILE A 3 6.04 11.50 -20.38
N PRO A 4 6.90 10.81 -21.17
CA PRO A 4 7.09 11.15 -22.56
C PRO A 4 5.85 10.85 -23.40
N SER A 5 5.78 11.42 -24.60
CA SER A 5 4.62 11.26 -25.48
C SER A 5 4.74 10.07 -26.44
N HIS A 6 5.96 9.61 -26.72
CA HIS A 6 6.16 8.52 -27.66
C HIS A 6 5.96 7.16 -26.97
N PRO A 7 5.17 6.23 -27.58
CA PRO A 7 4.83 4.97 -26.92
C PRO A 7 6.05 4.11 -26.55
N ASN A 8 7.11 4.12 -27.33
CA ASN A 8 8.29 3.31 -27.02
C ASN A 8 8.99 3.77 -25.74
N TYR A 9 9.05 5.07 -25.49
CA TYR A 9 9.64 5.60 -24.25
C TYR A 9 8.74 5.39 -23.05
N VAL A 10 7.42 5.51 -23.25
CA VAL A 10 6.45 5.19 -22.20
C VAL A 10 6.58 3.72 -21.80
N LEU A 11 6.67 2.83 -22.77
CA LEU A 11 6.82 1.40 -22.52
C LEU A 11 8.08 1.08 -21.72
N ARG A 12 9.20 1.74 -22.03
CA ARG A 12 10.46 1.57 -21.27
C ARG A 12 10.28 1.96 -19.81
N MET A 13 9.67 3.11 -19.58
CA MET A 13 9.41 3.56 -18.19
C MET A 13 8.51 2.58 -17.46
N LEU A 14 7.47 2.09 -18.14
CA LEU A 14 6.54 1.10 -17.57
C LEU A 14 7.28 -0.18 -17.20
N GLN A 15 8.11 -0.70 -18.09
CA GLN A 15 8.90 -1.91 -17.82
C GLN A 15 9.83 -1.74 -16.63
N GLY A 16 10.43 -0.55 -16.48
CA GLY A 16 11.25 -0.23 -15.31
C GLY A 16 10.48 -0.27 -14.01
N ARG A 17 9.25 0.23 -13.99
CA ARG A 17 8.39 0.18 -12.80
C ARG A 17 7.93 -1.24 -12.51
N LEU A 18 7.58 -2.01 -13.55
CA LEU A 18 7.16 -3.41 -13.37
C LEU A 18 8.24 -4.27 -12.71
N LYS A 19 9.49 -4.04 -13.07
CA LYS A 19 10.62 -4.75 -12.45
C LYS A 19 10.74 -4.47 -10.94
N LYS A 20 10.32 -3.29 -10.51
CA LYS A 20 10.40 -2.90 -9.10
C LYS A 20 9.30 -3.49 -8.24
N LEU A 21 8.30 -4.15 -8.84
CA LEU A 21 7.21 -4.78 -8.07
C LEU A 21 7.66 -6.04 -7.32
N ALA A 22 8.82 -6.60 -7.65
CA ALA A 22 9.31 -7.79 -6.96
C ALA A 22 9.45 -7.51 -5.46
N THR A 23 8.98 -8.44 -4.65
CA THR A 23 9.06 -8.34 -3.20
C THR A 23 9.31 -9.71 -2.60
N THR A 24 10.12 -9.76 -1.54
CA THR A 24 10.37 -10.97 -0.75
C THR A 24 9.79 -10.85 0.65
N SER A 25 9.17 -9.71 0.95
CA SER A 25 8.61 -9.39 2.27
C SER A 25 7.10 -9.62 2.26
N PRO A 26 6.52 -10.03 3.38
CA PRO A 26 5.07 -9.91 3.54
C PRO A 26 4.62 -8.48 3.34
N VAL A 27 3.37 -8.31 2.93
CA VAL A 27 2.79 -7.01 2.60
C VAL A 27 1.49 -6.85 3.40
N LEU A 28 1.40 -5.78 4.17
CA LEU A 28 0.22 -5.49 4.98
C LEU A 28 -0.46 -4.21 4.50
N ALA A 29 -1.68 -4.35 4.01
CA ALA A 29 -2.53 -3.23 3.63
C ALA A 29 -3.40 -2.85 4.82
N ALA A 30 -2.81 -2.16 5.78
CA ALA A 30 -3.47 -1.88 7.05
C ALA A 30 -3.03 -0.54 7.61
N THR A 31 -3.80 -0.04 8.58
CA THR A 31 -3.46 1.17 9.33
C THR A 31 -2.98 0.75 10.72
N PHE A 32 -1.85 1.29 11.13
CA PHE A 32 -1.26 1.03 12.44
C PHE A 32 -1.84 2.01 13.46
N GLY A 33 -2.25 1.48 14.62
CA GLY A 33 -2.82 2.31 15.66
C GLY A 33 -2.41 1.86 17.06
N GLN A 34 -2.37 2.83 17.97
CA GLN A 34 -2.23 2.59 19.38
C GLN A 34 -3.57 2.78 20.07
N TYR A 35 -3.82 2.00 21.09
CA TYR A 35 -5.01 2.15 21.90
C TYR A 35 -4.68 1.86 23.36
N THR A 36 -5.44 2.46 24.27
CA THR A 36 -5.35 2.17 25.69
C THR A 36 -6.54 1.31 26.08
N HIS A 37 -6.31 0.37 26.98
CA HIS A 37 -7.35 -0.56 27.42
C HIS A 37 -7.08 -1.05 28.84
N ARG A 38 -8.11 -1.60 29.47
CA ARG A 38 -7.96 -2.33 30.71
C ARG A 38 -7.71 -3.79 30.39
N CYS A 39 -6.76 -4.41 31.10
CA CYS A 39 -6.42 -5.80 30.85
C CYS A 39 -7.50 -6.73 31.42
N GLY A 40 -7.39 -8.02 31.09
CA GLY A 40 -8.34 -9.02 31.57
C GLY A 40 -8.16 -9.43 33.02
N ARG A 41 -7.19 -8.87 33.76
CA ARG A 41 -6.92 -9.21 35.16
C ARG A 41 -7.63 -8.22 36.08
N PRO A 42 -8.68 -8.64 36.81
CA PRO A 42 -9.42 -7.71 37.68
C PRO A 42 -8.57 -7.09 38.81
N SER A 43 -7.49 -7.76 39.23
CA SER A 43 -6.58 -7.28 40.24
C SER A 43 -5.57 -6.24 39.77
N CYS A 44 -5.51 -5.98 38.46
CA CYS A 44 -4.56 -5.03 37.89
C CYS A 44 -4.93 -3.59 38.23
N ARG A 45 -3.92 -2.75 38.42
CA ARG A 45 -4.08 -1.31 38.70
C ARG A 45 -4.96 -0.59 37.69
N CYS A 46 -4.98 -1.04 36.45
CA CYS A 46 -5.78 -0.39 35.41
C CYS A 46 -7.28 -0.42 35.72
N HIS A 47 -7.75 -1.35 36.56
CA HIS A 47 -9.13 -1.42 37.00
C HIS A 47 -9.39 -0.59 38.26
N HIS A 48 -8.37 -0.02 38.88
CA HIS A 48 -8.44 0.67 40.15
C HIS A 48 -7.83 2.08 40.12
N GLY A 49 -8.00 2.77 38.97
CA GLY A 49 -7.55 4.14 38.81
C GLY A 49 -6.08 4.28 38.43
N GLY A 50 -5.37 3.17 38.20
CA GLY A 50 -3.99 3.20 37.70
C GLY A 50 -3.91 3.42 36.18
N PRO A 51 -2.70 3.51 35.64
CA PRO A 51 -2.53 3.73 34.20
C PRO A 51 -3.11 2.58 33.39
N LEU A 52 -3.75 2.90 32.27
CA LEU A 52 -4.26 1.92 31.33
C LEU A 52 -3.11 1.30 30.56
N HIS A 53 -3.32 0.07 30.08
CA HIS A 53 -2.35 -0.58 29.21
C HIS A 53 -2.43 0.01 27.81
N THR A 54 -1.27 0.13 27.18
CA THR A 54 -1.19 0.57 25.79
C THR A 54 -0.96 -0.64 24.91
N GLY A 55 -1.87 -0.86 23.96
CA GLY A 55 -1.74 -1.90 22.96
C GLY A 55 -1.56 -1.32 21.59
N GLN A 56 -1.02 -2.12 20.67
CA GLN A 56 -0.84 -1.73 19.29
C GLN A 56 -1.55 -2.74 18.40
N HIS A 57 -2.25 -2.25 17.38
CA HIS A 57 -2.97 -3.12 16.48
C HIS A 57 -3.04 -2.55 15.07
N LEU A 58 -3.33 -3.43 14.15
CA LEU A 58 -3.58 -3.10 12.76
C LEU A 58 -5.07 -3.14 12.49
N THR A 59 -5.55 -2.17 11.71
CA THR A 59 -6.93 -2.13 11.26
C THR A 59 -6.94 -2.19 9.74
N PHE A 60 -7.76 -3.06 9.18
CA PHE A 60 -7.87 -3.24 7.75
C PHE A 60 -9.29 -3.64 7.36
N LYS A 61 -9.60 -3.55 6.07
CA LYS A 61 -10.89 -3.98 5.53
C LYS A 61 -10.77 -5.40 4.99
N GLU A 62 -11.75 -6.22 5.34
CA GLU A 62 -11.85 -7.59 4.85
C GLU A 62 -13.31 -7.87 4.53
N ASN A 63 -13.59 -8.11 3.26
CA ASN A 63 -14.96 -8.35 2.76
C ASN A 63 -15.95 -7.25 3.20
N GLY A 64 -15.51 -5.99 3.11
CA GLY A 64 -16.32 -4.83 3.49
C GLY A 64 -16.41 -4.56 4.98
N LYS A 65 -15.82 -5.40 5.82
CA LYS A 65 -15.85 -5.24 7.28
C LYS A 65 -14.49 -4.77 7.79
N THR A 66 -14.51 -3.93 8.82
CA THR A 66 -13.29 -3.50 9.49
C THR A 66 -12.84 -4.59 10.46
N ARG A 67 -11.59 -5.02 10.32
CA ARG A 67 -10.97 -6.00 11.20
C ARG A 67 -9.79 -5.38 11.92
N SER A 68 -9.51 -5.90 13.12
CA SER A 68 -8.35 -5.46 13.92
C SER A 68 -7.55 -6.68 14.35
N VAL A 69 -6.22 -6.55 14.30
CA VAL A 69 -5.30 -7.59 14.76
C VAL A 69 -4.32 -6.97 15.73
N TYR A 70 -4.21 -7.57 16.91
CA TYR A 70 -3.22 -7.15 17.91
C TYR A 70 -1.82 -7.44 17.43
N VAL A 71 -0.90 -6.51 17.67
CA VAL A 71 0.50 -6.66 17.28
C VAL A 71 1.35 -6.82 18.55
N PRO A 72 1.94 -7.99 18.77
CA PRO A 72 2.87 -8.17 19.87
C PRO A 72 4.07 -7.24 19.73
N LYS A 73 4.57 -6.75 20.86
CA LYS A 73 5.68 -5.81 20.89
C LYS A 73 6.92 -6.32 20.15
N GLU A 74 7.16 -7.63 20.25
CA GLU A 74 8.30 -8.28 19.62
C GLU A 74 8.23 -8.28 18.10
N LEU A 75 7.03 -8.17 17.53
CA LEU A 75 6.80 -8.18 16.09
C LEU A 75 6.69 -6.78 15.49
N LEU A 76 6.71 -5.73 16.31
CA LEU A 76 6.55 -4.36 15.82
C LEU A 76 7.52 -3.98 14.69
N PRO A 77 8.83 -4.26 14.81
CA PRO A 77 9.75 -3.89 13.72
C PRO A 77 9.41 -4.56 12.41
N GLU A 78 9.07 -5.85 12.45
CA GLU A 78 8.69 -6.61 11.25
C GLU A 78 7.41 -6.08 10.64
N VAL A 79 6.40 -5.83 11.47
CA VAL A 79 5.11 -5.32 11.01
C VAL A 79 5.27 -3.96 10.35
N ARG A 80 6.10 -3.09 10.91
CA ARG A 80 6.38 -1.77 10.30
C ARG A 80 7.02 -1.91 8.93
N THR A 81 7.92 -2.87 8.78
CA THR A 81 8.53 -3.18 7.47
C THR A 81 7.48 -3.64 6.47
N TRP A 82 6.55 -4.50 6.89
CA TRP A 82 5.49 -5.01 6.02
C TRP A 82 4.50 -3.91 5.61
N LEU A 83 4.20 -2.98 6.51
CA LEU A 83 3.37 -1.82 6.20
C LEU A 83 4.07 -0.88 5.20
N ALA A 84 5.37 -0.66 5.39
CA ALA A 84 6.16 0.16 4.48
C ALA A 84 6.22 -0.48 3.09
N GLU A 85 6.33 -1.80 3.02
CA GLU A 85 6.32 -2.54 1.76
C GLU A 85 5.01 -2.33 1.00
N TYR A 86 3.88 -2.35 1.70
CA TYR A 86 2.60 -2.05 1.07
C TYR A 86 2.58 -0.64 0.48
N GLN A 87 3.07 0.37 1.21
CA GLN A 87 3.10 1.74 0.72
C GLN A 87 3.99 1.86 -0.52
N ARG A 88 5.13 1.18 -0.53
CA ARG A 88 6.02 1.15 -1.71
C ARG A 88 5.31 0.57 -2.92
N LEU A 89 4.68 -0.59 -2.76
CA LEU A 89 3.96 -1.27 -3.84
C LEU A 89 2.76 -0.45 -4.32
N LYS A 90 2.04 0.17 -3.39
CA LYS A 90 0.89 1.03 -3.73
C LYS A 90 1.32 2.21 -4.59
N ALA A 91 2.43 2.87 -4.24
CA ALA A 91 2.97 3.96 -5.04
C ALA A 91 3.41 3.49 -6.43
N LEU A 92 4.06 2.32 -6.51
CA LEU A 92 4.45 1.74 -7.79
C LEU A 92 3.25 1.41 -8.66
N LEU A 93 2.21 0.83 -8.09
CA LEU A 93 0.98 0.52 -8.84
C LEU A 93 0.33 1.78 -9.37
N HIS A 94 0.35 2.86 -8.61
CA HIS A 94 -0.17 4.15 -9.08
C HIS A 94 0.63 4.65 -10.29
N GLU A 95 1.96 4.60 -10.23
CA GLU A 95 2.81 4.98 -11.36
C GLU A 95 2.59 4.08 -12.58
N ILE A 96 2.47 2.77 -12.36
CA ILE A 96 2.19 1.81 -13.42
C ILE A 96 0.86 2.13 -14.11
N HIS A 97 -0.17 2.47 -13.31
CA HIS A 97 -1.45 2.89 -13.85
C HIS A 97 -1.30 4.14 -14.73
N GLN A 98 -0.62 5.16 -14.24
CA GLN A 98 -0.39 6.40 -15.01
C GLN A 98 0.34 6.13 -16.33
N LEU A 99 1.37 5.30 -16.28
CA LEU A 99 2.14 4.94 -17.47
C LEU A 99 1.33 4.08 -18.44
N SER A 100 0.49 3.19 -17.92
CA SER A 100 -0.39 2.35 -18.75
C SER A 100 -1.42 3.21 -19.50
N VAL A 101 -2.02 4.18 -18.80
CA VAL A 101 -2.94 5.13 -19.45
C VAL A 101 -2.21 5.96 -20.51
N ALA A 102 -1.00 6.43 -20.20
CA ALA A 102 -0.21 7.19 -21.15
C ALA A 102 0.15 6.36 -22.40
N LEU A 103 0.47 5.09 -22.18
CA LEU A 103 0.77 4.17 -23.29
C LEU A 103 -0.46 3.98 -24.19
N LEU A 104 -1.61 3.77 -23.59
CA LEU A 104 -2.88 3.64 -24.32
C LEU A 104 -3.16 4.90 -25.15
N ARG A 105 -3.02 6.07 -24.54
CA ARG A 105 -3.24 7.35 -25.23
C ARG A 105 -2.26 7.54 -26.39
N ALA A 106 -1.00 7.20 -26.17
CA ALA A 106 0.04 7.32 -27.21
C ALA A 106 -0.24 6.41 -28.39
N ARG A 107 -0.59 5.15 -28.13
CA ARG A 107 -0.94 4.19 -29.17
C ARG A 107 -2.22 4.58 -29.90
N THR A 108 -3.20 5.09 -29.19
CA THR A 108 -4.45 5.59 -29.79
C THR A 108 -4.16 6.74 -30.77
N ARG A 109 -3.30 7.68 -30.37
CA ARG A 109 -2.92 8.79 -31.27
C ARG A 109 -2.28 8.28 -32.54
N LEU A 110 -1.38 7.31 -32.45
CA LEU A 110 -0.72 6.75 -33.62
C LEU A 110 -1.70 6.03 -34.55
N LEU A 111 -2.66 5.29 -33.97
CA LEU A 111 -3.69 4.62 -34.75
C LEU A 111 -4.59 5.63 -35.47
N LYS A 112 -4.97 6.72 -34.81
CA LYS A 112 -5.76 7.79 -35.44
C LYS A 112 -5.00 8.50 -36.56
N LEU A 113 -3.70 8.72 -36.39
CA LEU A 113 -2.87 9.32 -37.44
C LEU A 113 -2.78 8.42 -38.65
N LYS A 114 -2.75 7.10 -38.50
CA LYS A 114 -2.71 6.16 -39.60
C LYS A 114 -4.06 6.01 -40.29
N ALA A 115 -5.17 5.96 -39.51
CA ALA A 115 -6.50 5.66 -40.01
C ALA A 115 -7.33 6.88 -40.33
N GLY A 116 -7.05 8.02 -39.71
CA GLY A 116 -7.88 9.21 -39.79
C GLY A 116 -7.51 10.21 -40.85
N ARG A 117 -6.60 9.87 -41.75
CA ARG A 117 -6.25 10.76 -42.84
C ARG A 117 -7.09 10.42 -44.08
N PRO A 118 -7.85 11.38 -44.56
CA PRO A 118 -8.56 11.21 -45.84
C PRO A 118 -7.58 11.10 -46.97
#